data_92c637900668714962329ee7a1a812b7
#
_entry.id   92c637900668714962329ee7a1a812b7
#
_cell.length_a   1.000
_cell.length_b   1.000
_cell.length_c   1.000
_cell.angle_alpha   90.00
_cell.angle_beta   90.00
_cell.angle_gamma   90.00
#
_symmetry.space_group_name_H-M   'P 1'
#
loop_
_entity.id
_entity.type
_entity.pdbx_description
1 polymer ?
#
loop_
_entity_poly.entity_id
_entity_poly.type
_entity_poly.pdbx_seq_one_letter_code
_entity_poly.pdbx_strand_id
1 'polypeptide(L)'
;MLRFSDCQPEKIRVTIRGTRATANITNIGLYYAEPLQDKDAKVRISQVKTEGWKAVGADAATAFDGDINTAWKADGLTALVVDMGQEEAIAGFCYAPAAGEDLTGTIYKYNFYVSTDGENWIKCDTNGEFSNIMHNPVPYYVRFGKTYQARYFKLEPLAEINAADKTSIGDIGVLLK
;
A
#
# COMPACT_ATOMS: atom_id res chain seq x y z
N MET A 1 3.90 -14.08 6.61
CA MET A 1 3.87 -15.10 5.55
C MET A 1 4.57 -14.51 4.34
N LEU A 2 5.60 -15.15 3.79
CA LEU A 2 6.25 -14.70 2.55
C LEU A 2 5.46 -15.25 1.36
N ARG A 3 5.17 -14.39 0.38
CA ARG A 3 4.52 -14.77 -0.88
C ARG A 3 5.49 -14.59 -2.03
N PHE A 4 5.39 -15.42 -3.02
CA PHE A 4 6.16 -15.36 -4.26
C PHE A 4 5.30 -15.82 -5.44
N SER A 5 5.74 -15.55 -6.65
CA SER A 5 5.02 -15.97 -7.86
C SER A 5 4.84 -17.48 -7.90
N ASP A 6 3.75 -17.93 -8.52
CA ASP A 6 3.50 -19.36 -8.72
C ASP A 6 4.69 -20.01 -9.41
N CYS A 7 5.16 -21.09 -8.80
CA CYS A 7 6.26 -21.88 -9.31
C CYS A 7 6.06 -23.35 -8.91
N GLN A 8 6.69 -24.24 -9.65
CA GLN A 8 6.71 -25.68 -9.35
C GLN A 8 8.14 -26.11 -8.99
N PRO A 9 8.61 -25.79 -7.77
CA PRO A 9 9.97 -26.08 -7.39
C PRO A 9 10.11 -27.55 -6.99
N GLU A 10 11.15 -28.19 -7.47
CA GLU A 10 11.57 -29.50 -6.94
C GLU A 10 12.26 -29.37 -5.57
N LYS A 11 12.93 -28.23 -5.36
CA LYS A 11 13.66 -27.95 -4.11
C LYS A 11 13.50 -26.48 -3.72
N ILE A 12 13.44 -26.22 -2.44
CA ILE A 12 13.49 -24.88 -1.88
C ILE A 12 14.76 -24.69 -1.05
N ARG A 13 15.31 -23.48 -1.07
CA ARG A 13 16.41 -23.09 -0.20
C ARG A 13 16.02 -21.86 0.60
N VAL A 14 16.07 -21.96 1.92
CA VAL A 14 15.94 -20.82 2.82
C VAL A 14 17.32 -20.44 3.30
N THR A 15 17.74 -19.20 3.09
CA THR A 15 19.04 -18.67 3.54
C THR A 15 18.79 -17.55 4.54
N ILE A 16 19.26 -17.73 5.77
CA ILE A 16 19.21 -16.72 6.82
C ILE A 16 20.53 -15.98 6.80
N ARG A 17 20.49 -14.67 6.50
CA ARG A 17 21.71 -13.85 6.32
C ARG A 17 22.09 -13.00 7.53
N GLY A 18 21.32 -13.01 8.58
CA GLY A 18 21.63 -12.29 9.81
C GLY A 18 20.59 -12.57 10.87
N THR A 19 21.04 -12.72 12.09
CA THR A 19 20.18 -12.86 13.27
C THR A 19 20.83 -12.15 14.44
N ARG A 20 20.02 -11.64 15.35
CA ARG A 20 20.52 -11.07 16.62
C ARG A 20 20.78 -12.16 17.67
N ALA A 21 20.33 -13.37 17.42
CA ALA A 21 20.49 -14.55 18.26
C ALA A 21 20.63 -15.80 17.38
N THR A 22 20.83 -16.98 17.97
CA THR A 22 20.84 -18.23 17.22
C THR A 22 19.53 -18.42 16.47
N ALA A 23 19.62 -18.60 15.15
CA ALA A 23 18.43 -18.85 14.33
C ALA A 23 17.83 -20.21 14.71
N ASN A 24 16.55 -20.22 15.02
CA ASN A 24 15.78 -21.44 15.28
C ASN A 24 14.57 -21.46 14.35
N ILE A 25 14.49 -22.50 13.53
CA ILE A 25 13.35 -22.73 12.65
C ILE A 25 12.64 -23.98 13.14
N THR A 26 11.45 -23.79 13.70
CA THR A 26 10.65 -24.90 14.23
C THR A 26 9.78 -25.54 13.16
N ASN A 27 9.40 -24.78 12.14
CA ASN A 27 8.59 -25.27 11.03
C ASN A 27 8.76 -24.39 9.78
N ILE A 28 8.78 -25.03 8.61
CA ILE A 28 8.66 -24.39 7.31
C ILE A 28 7.57 -25.12 6.53
N GLY A 29 6.53 -24.43 6.14
CA GLY A 29 5.47 -24.97 5.29
C GLY A 29 5.40 -24.22 3.97
N LEU A 30 5.17 -24.94 2.88
CA LEU A 30 4.73 -24.38 1.61
C LEU A 30 3.23 -24.58 1.51
N TYR A 31 2.56 -23.50 1.13
CA TYR A 31 1.12 -23.51 0.96
C TYR A 31 0.80 -23.09 -0.46
N TYR A 32 -0.02 -23.88 -1.13
CA TYR A 32 -0.66 -23.43 -2.34
C TYR A 32 -1.67 -22.35 -1.94
N ALA A 33 -1.44 -21.13 -2.39
CA ALA A 33 -2.48 -20.11 -2.37
C ALA A 33 -3.31 -20.34 -3.63
N GLU A 34 -4.61 -20.62 -3.47
CA GLU A 34 -5.50 -20.57 -4.63
C GLU A 34 -5.24 -19.26 -5.38
N PRO A 35 -5.16 -19.28 -6.72
CA PRO A 35 -5.07 -18.07 -7.50
C PRO A 35 -6.17 -17.15 -7.00
N LEU A 36 -5.82 -15.95 -6.54
CA LEU A 36 -6.81 -14.92 -6.25
C LEU A 36 -7.76 -14.94 -7.44
N GLN A 37 -9.05 -15.21 -7.21
CA GLN A 37 -10.01 -15.29 -8.30
C GLN A 37 -9.77 -14.12 -9.24
N ASP A 38 -9.89 -14.32 -10.53
CA ASP A 38 -9.50 -13.38 -11.62
C ASP A 38 -9.93 -11.91 -11.42
N LYS A 39 -10.91 -11.67 -10.55
CA LYS A 39 -11.36 -10.36 -10.08
C LYS A 39 -10.28 -9.60 -9.29
N ASP A 40 -9.39 -10.31 -8.62
CA ASP A 40 -8.45 -9.77 -7.64
C ASP A 40 -7.00 -9.80 -8.15
N ALA A 41 -6.72 -10.66 -9.12
CA ALA A 41 -5.36 -10.90 -9.62
C ALA A 41 -4.84 -9.83 -10.59
N LYS A 42 -5.69 -8.89 -11.04
CA LYS A 42 -5.36 -8.03 -12.19
C LYS A 42 -5.11 -6.57 -11.89
N VAL A 43 -5.36 -6.11 -10.69
CA VAL A 43 -5.05 -4.72 -10.35
C VAL A 43 -3.63 -4.63 -9.82
N ARG A 44 -2.67 -4.53 -10.72
CA ARG A 44 -1.33 -4.06 -10.36
C ARG A 44 -1.41 -2.54 -10.22
N ILE A 45 -0.63 -1.96 -9.31
CA ILE A 45 -0.52 -0.50 -9.17
C ILE A 45 -0.32 0.18 -10.53
N SER A 46 0.54 -0.39 -11.40
CA SER A 46 0.76 0.06 -12.77
C SER A 46 -0.47 0.01 -13.70
N GLN A 47 -1.60 -0.51 -13.27
CA GLN A 47 -2.84 -0.60 -14.05
C GLN A 47 -3.93 0.36 -13.56
N VAL A 48 -3.71 1.02 -12.42
CA VAL A 48 -4.62 2.06 -11.95
C VAL A 48 -4.37 3.31 -12.80
N LYS A 49 -5.42 3.79 -13.47
CA LYS A 49 -5.33 5.04 -14.23
C LYS A 49 -5.23 6.19 -13.23
N THR A 50 -4.10 6.86 -13.23
CA THR A 50 -3.85 8.05 -12.39
C THR A 50 -3.76 9.32 -13.23
N GLU A 51 -4.05 9.22 -14.53
CA GLU A 51 -4.02 10.36 -15.44
C GLU A 51 -5.03 11.44 -15.01
N GLY A 52 -4.53 12.64 -14.85
CA GLY A 52 -5.35 13.75 -14.38
C GLY A 52 -5.46 13.90 -12.86
N TRP A 53 -4.90 12.96 -12.08
CA TRP A 53 -4.87 13.08 -10.62
C TRP A 53 -3.97 14.20 -10.15
N LYS A 54 -4.36 14.84 -9.05
CA LYS A 54 -3.59 15.92 -8.43
C LYS A 54 -3.57 15.76 -6.93
N ALA A 55 -2.40 15.91 -6.32
CA ALA A 55 -2.31 16.05 -4.88
C ALA A 55 -2.86 17.41 -4.44
N VAL A 56 -3.61 17.43 -3.37
CA VAL A 56 -4.18 18.66 -2.80
C VAL A 56 -3.30 19.13 -1.65
N GLY A 57 -2.75 20.35 -1.81
CA GLY A 57 -1.93 20.98 -0.77
C GLY A 57 -0.49 20.45 -0.66
N ALA A 58 -0.05 19.60 -1.57
CA ALA A 58 1.30 19.05 -1.60
C ALA A 58 1.78 18.83 -3.05
N ASP A 59 3.08 18.90 -3.27
CA ASP A 59 3.70 18.40 -4.50
C ASP A 59 4.04 16.92 -4.31
N ALA A 60 3.09 16.06 -4.65
CA ALA A 60 3.16 14.63 -4.36
C ALA A 60 2.83 13.77 -5.59
N ALA A 61 3.13 14.24 -6.79
CA ALA A 61 2.85 13.49 -8.02
C ALA A 61 3.56 12.13 -8.05
N THR A 62 4.72 12.01 -7.43
CA THR A 62 5.49 10.76 -7.30
C THR A 62 4.82 9.73 -6.40
N ALA A 63 3.77 10.08 -5.65
CA ALA A 63 3.01 9.11 -4.86
C ALA A 63 2.02 8.28 -5.69
N PHE A 64 1.80 8.63 -6.96
CA PHE A 64 0.83 7.94 -7.85
C PHE A 64 1.26 7.98 -9.33
N ASP A 65 2.57 7.94 -9.58
CA ASP A 65 3.14 7.90 -10.94
C ASP A 65 3.33 6.48 -11.49
N GLY A 66 3.05 5.47 -10.69
CA GLY A 66 3.18 4.06 -11.06
C GLY A 66 4.60 3.52 -10.94
N ASP A 67 5.55 4.28 -10.41
CA ASP A 67 6.95 3.87 -10.23
C ASP A 67 7.34 3.87 -8.74
N ILE A 68 7.42 2.69 -8.14
CA ILE A 68 7.84 2.54 -6.73
C ILE A 68 9.30 2.93 -6.45
N ASN A 69 10.11 3.19 -7.48
CA ASN A 69 11.48 3.69 -7.30
C ASN A 69 11.50 5.21 -7.08
N THR A 70 10.45 5.90 -7.46
CA THR A 70 10.17 7.26 -7.03
C THR A 70 9.30 7.21 -5.78
N ALA A 71 9.39 8.20 -4.91
CA ALA A 71 8.56 8.23 -3.72
C ALA A 71 8.28 9.67 -3.30
N TRP A 72 7.03 9.92 -2.94
CA TRP A 72 6.72 11.11 -2.18
C TRP A 72 7.13 10.93 -0.72
N LYS A 73 7.87 11.91 -0.20
CA LYS A 73 8.31 11.94 1.20
C LYS A 73 7.89 13.26 1.85
N ALA A 74 7.45 13.19 3.10
CA ALA A 74 7.10 14.36 3.90
C ALA A 74 7.58 14.22 5.34
N ASP A 75 7.81 15.35 6.00
CA ASP A 75 8.06 15.39 7.44
C ASP A 75 6.74 15.22 8.20
N GLY A 76 6.81 14.57 9.35
CA GLY A 76 5.65 14.22 10.15
C GLY A 76 4.80 13.09 9.56
N LEU A 77 3.78 12.69 10.30
CA LEU A 77 2.74 11.79 9.81
C LEU A 77 1.74 12.56 8.93
N THR A 78 2.21 12.97 7.77
CA THR A 78 1.48 13.86 6.87
C THR A 78 0.52 13.08 5.97
N ALA A 79 -0.75 13.46 6.00
CA ALA A 79 -1.77 12.85 5.14
C ALA A 79 -1.58 13.25 3.67
N LEU A 80 -1.75 12.27 2.78
CA LEU A 80 -1.87 12.51 1.35
C LEU A 80 -3.34 12.64 0.97
N VAL A 81 -3.70 13.76 0.33
CA VAL A 81 -5.02 13.99 -0.25
C VAL A 81 -4.89 14.07 -1.77
N VAL A 82 -5.71 13.32 -2.48
CA VAL A 82 -5.69 13.28 -3.96
C VAL A 82 -7.07 13.61 -4.52
N ASP A 83 -7.10 14.52 -5.48
CA ASP A 83 -8.22 14.76 -6.39
C ASP A 83 -8.02 13.92 -7.66
N MET A 84 -8.92 12.98 -7.91
CA MET A 84 -8.88 12.11 -9.08
C MET A 84 -9.42 12.77 -10.35
N GLY A 85 -9.94 14.02 -10.23
CA GLY A 85 -10.49 14.80 -11.35
C GLY A 85 -11.93 14.42 -11.70
N GLN A 86 -12.38 13.24 -11.36
CA GLN A 86 -13.74 12.74 -11.59
C GLN A 86 -14.19 11.81 -10.47
N GLU A 87 -15.50 11.59 -10.36
CA GLU A 87 -16.04 10.59 -9.43
C GLU A 87 -15.81 9.18 -9.96
N GLU A 88 -15.39 8.29 -9.07
CA GLU A 88 -15.14 6.88 -9.33
C GLU A 88 -15.83 5.99 -8.29
N ALA A 89 -16.15 4.76 -8.68
CA ALA A 89 -16.72 3.75 -7.79
C ALA A 89 -15.58 2.99 -7.07
N ILE A 90 -15.16 3.51 -5.92
CA ILE A 90 -14.00 3.00 -5.17
C ILE A 90 -14.40 1.82 -4.30
N ALA A 91 -13.80 0.66 -4.53
CA ALA A 91 -14.00 -0.57 -3.76
C ALA A 91 -12.84 -0.91 -2.82
N GLY A 92 -11.79 -0.10 -2.82
CA GLY A 92 -10.59 -0.30 -2.01
C GLY A 92 -9.45 0.60 -2.47
N PHE A 93 -8.26 0.33 -1.99
CA PHE A 93 -7.04 1.01 -2.42
C PHE A 93 -5.84 0.06 -2.41
N CYS A 94 -4.78 0.46 -3.08
CA CYS A 94 -3.47 -0.17 -2.98
C CYS A 94 -2.45 0.84 -2.48
N TYR A 95 -1.50 0.38 -1.68
CA TYR A 95 -0.37 1.15 -1.16
C TYR A 95 0.91 0.35 -1.40
N ALA A 96 1.91 0.98 -1.97
CA ALA A 96 3.25 0.43 -2.09
C ALA A 96 4.25 1.28 -1.30
N PRO A 97 5.07 0.68 -0.44
CA PRO A 97 6.21 1.37 0.13
C PRO A 97 7.22 1.72 -0.98
N ALA A 98 8.06 2.72 -0.74
CA ALA A 98 9.17 3.04 -1.62
C ALA A 98 10.09 1.82 -1.79
N ALA A 99 10.60 1.62 -3.02
CA ALA A 99 11.60 0.59 -3.27
C ALA A 99 12.95 0.96 -2.65
N GLY A 100 13.77 -0.07 -2.33
CA GLY A 100 15.12 0.11 -1.81
C GLY A 100 15.28 -0.28 -0.34
N GLU A 101 16.44 0.06 0.23
CA GLU A 101 16.82 -0.32 1.59
C GLU A 101 16.35 0.70 2.65
N ASP A 102 16.14 1.96 2.25
CA ASP A 102 15.63 3.02 3.14
C ASP A 102 14.12 2.98 3.19
N LEU A 103 13.61 2.35 4.23
CA LEU A 103 12.17 2.24 4.50
C LEU A 103 11.66 3.32 5.46
N THR A 104 12.43 4.38 5.73
CA THR A 104 12.04 5.47 6.63
C THR A 104 10.76 6.13 6.16
N GLY A 105 9.80 6.26 7.06
CA GLY A 105 8.48 6.83 6.78
C GLY A 105 7.48 5.85 6.14
N THR A 106 7.85 4.59 5.94
CA THR A 106 6.90 3.57 5.45
C THR A 106 5.74 3.44 6.43
N ILE A 107 4.54 3.70 5.93
CA ILE A 107 3.31 3.66 6.73
C ILE A 107 3.01 2.22 7.13
N TYR A 108 2.71 1.97 8.41
CA TYR A 108 2.21 0.67 8.82
C TYR A 108 0.82 0.73 9.45
N LYS A 109 0.41 1.87 10.04
CA LYS A 109 -0.96 2.12 10.49
C LYS A 109 -1.54 3.35 9.83
N TYR A 110 -2.81 3.27 9.46
CA TYR A 110 -3.47 4.31 8.69
C TYR A 110 -4.97 4.41 8.95
N ASN A 111 -5.56 5.53 8.53
CA ASN A 111 -6.97 5.65 8.20
C ASN A 111 -7.09 5.98 6.71
N PHE A 112 -8.17 5.50 6.08
CA PHE A 112 -8.49 5.85 4.69
C PHE A 112 -9.86 6.48 4.58
N TYR A 113 -9.94 7.57 3.84
CA TYR A 113 -11.15 8.36 3.64
C TYR A 113 -11.41 8.61 2.16
N VAL A 114 -12.67 8.82 1.84
CA VAL A 114 -13.12 9.30 0.53
C VAL A 114 -14.06 10.49 0.68
N SER A 115 -14.16 11.30 -0.39
CA SER A 115 -15.04 12.46 -0.44
C SER A 115 -15.49 12.73 -1.88
N THR A 116 -16.67 13.29 -2.06
CA THR A 116 -17.16 13.80 -3.35
C THR A 116 -16.76 15.26 -3.58
N ASP A 117 -16.60 16.04 -2.52
CA ASP A 117 -16.39 17.48 -2.55
C ASP A 117 -15.02 17.96 -2.02
N GLY A 118 -14.24 17.06 -1.40
CA GLY A 118 -12.97 17.37 -0.77
C GLY A 118 -13.07 18.03 0.61
N GLU A 119 -14.27 18.27 1.11
CA GLU A 119 -14.56 18.90 2.41
C GLU A 119 -15.19 17.90 3.39
N ASN A 120 -16.20 17.17 2.93
CA ASN A 120 -16.92 16.19 3.72
C ASN A 120 -16.35 14.78 3.51
N TRP A 121 -15.74 14.22 4.54
CA TRP A 121 -14.98 12.96 4.46
C TRP A 121 -15.72 11.78 5.07
N ILE A 122 -15.82 10.70 4.31
CA ILE A 122 -16.32 9.39 4.77
C ILE A 122 -15.11 8.52 5.09
N LYS A 123 -15.02 8.03 6.30
CA LYS A 123 -13.98 7.09 6.71
C LYS A 123 -14.34 5.68 6.21
N CYS A 124 -13.53 5.15 5.30
CA CYS A 124 -13.74 3.83 4.68
C CYS A 124 -13.03 2.72 5.45
N ASP A 125 -11.85 3.03 6.01
CA ASP A 125 -11.07 2.12 6.83
C ASP A 125 -10.48 2.87 8.01
N THR A 126 -10.51 2.24 9.19
CA THR A 126 -10.15 2.88 10.47
C THR A 126 -9.13 2.02 11.20
N ASN A 127 -8.01 2.62 11.59
CA ASN A 127 -6.90 1.93 12.26
C ASN A 127 -6.44 0.70 11.48
N GLY A 128 -6.45 0.81 10.14
CA GLY A 128 -5.94 -0.23 9.27
C GLY A 128 -4.45 -0.47 9.51
N GLU A 129 -3.99 -1.68 9.25
CA GLU A 129 -2.59 -2.07 9.44
C GLU A 129 -2.07 -2.85 8.25
N PHE A 130 -0.94 -2.42 7.69
CA PHE A 130 -0.20 -3.19 6.70
C PHE A 130 0.68 -4.23 7.42
N SER A 131 0.10 -5.40 7.63
CA SER A 131 0.72 -6.46 8.42
C SER A 131 2.09 -6.88 7.87
N ASN A 132 3.11 -6.90 8.74
CA ASN A 132 4.47 -7.33 8.39
C ASN A 132 5.20 -6.45 7.35
N ILE A 133 4.76 -5.23 7.07
CA ILE A 133 5.38 -4.36 6.05
C ILE A 133 6.84 -4.04 6.36
N MET A 134 7.23 -3.95 7.63
CA MET A 134 8.61 -3.75 8.06
C MET A 134 9.57 -4.83 7.55
N HIS A 135 9.11 -6.08 7.42
CA HIS A 135 9.93 -7.22 7.03
C HIS A 135 9.62 -7.72 5.62
N ASN A 136 8.50 -7.28 5.05
CA ASN A 136 8.07 -7.63 3.71
C ASN A 136 7.43 -6.40 3.04
N PRO A 137 8.24 -5.42 2.60
CA PRO A 137 7.78 -4.18 1.97
C PRO A 137 7.33 -4.46 0.53
N VAL A 138 6.11 -4.93 0.38
CA VAL A 138 5.46 -5.21 -0.91
C VAL A 138 4.20 -4.38 -1.05
N PRO A 139 3.65 -4.21 -2.26
CA PRO A 139 2.34 -3.57 -2.44
C PRO A 139 1.24 -4.30 -1.66
N TYR A 140 0.41 -3.54 -0.96
CA TYR A 140 -0.75 -3.99 -0.20
C TYR A 140 -2.03 -3.56 -0.88
N TYR A 141 -2.99 -4.48 -0.96
CA TYR A 141 -4.31 -4.25 -1.54
C TYR A 141 -5.35 -4.39 -0.45
N VAL A 142 -6.05 -3.31 -0.17
CA VAL A 142 -7.10 -3.23 0.86
C VAL A 142 -8.45 -3.10 0.17
N ARG A 143 -9.37 -4.02 0.46
CA ARG A 143 -10.75 -3.96 -0.06
C ARG A 143 -11.69 -3.49 1.02
N PHE A 144 -12.58 -2.59 0.65
CA PHE A 144 -13.64 -2.14 1.54
C PHE A 144 -14.82 -3.12 1.54
N GLY A 145 -15.57 -3.14 2.62
CA GLY A 145 -16.79 -3.96 2.70
C GLY A 145 -17.92 -3.49 1.78
N LYS A 146 -17.79 -2.31 1.18
CA LYS A 146 -18.73 -1.73 0.21
C LYS A 146 -18.00 -0.80 -0.75
N THR A 147 -18.68 -0.43 -1.84
CA THR A 147 -18.19 0.56 -2.80
C THR A 147 -18.64 1.97 -2.41
N TYR A 148 -17.78 2.95 -2.63
CA TYR A 148 -18.05 4.36 -2.39
C TYR A 148 -17.93 5.15 -3.69
N GLN A 149 -18.86 6.06 -3.96
CA GLN A 149 -18.72 7.05 -5.02
C GLN A 149 -17.94 8.23 -4.47
N ALA A 150 -16.81 8.55 -5.09
CA ALA A 150 -15.97 9.64 -4.62
C ALA A 150 -15.05 10.17 -5.71
N ARG A 151 -14.72 11.46 -5.62
CA ARG A 151 -13.72 12.13 -6.45
C ARG A 151 -12.39 12.29 -5.73
N TYR A 152 -12.42 12.36 -4.40
CA TYR A 152 -11.22 12.55 -3.57
C TYR A 152 -11.01 11.34 -2.68
N PHE A 153 -9.75 11.05 -2.41
CA PHE A 153 -9.37 10.15 -1.32
C PHE A 153 -8.28 10.77 -0.44
N LYS A 154 -8.19 10.26 0.78
CA LYS A 154 -7.15 10.65 1.73
C LYS A 154 -6.61 9.43 2.45
N LEU A 155 -5.29 9.24 2.39
CA LEU A 155 -4.55 8.33 3.25
C LEU A 155 -3.94 9.13 4.39
N GLU A 156 -4.34 8.83 5.62
CA GLU A 156 -3.84 9.45 6.84
C GLU A 156 -2.95 8.46 7.59
N PRO A 157 -1.62 8.66 7.61
CA PRO A 157 -0.72 7.86 8.42
C PRO A 157 -1.03 8.04 9.91
N LEU A 158 -1.06 6.93 10.65
CA LEU A 158 -1.17 6.93 12.12
C LEU A 158 0.13 6.49 12.78
N ALA A 159 0.92 5.68 12.08
CA ALA A 159 2.26 5.29 12.49
C ALA A 159 3.07 4.78 11.29
N GLU A 160 4.37 4.98 11.36
CA GLU A 160 5.35 4.45 10.43
C GLU A 160 6.34 3.51 11.16
N ILE A 161 7.07 2.69 10.39
CA ILE A 161 7.81 1.54 10.93
C ILE A 161 9.04 1.89 11.79
N ASN A 162 9.62 3.08 11.64
CA ASN A 162 10.89 3.45 12.27
C ASN A 162 10.76 4.50 13.38
N ALA A 163 9.54 4.97 13.67
CA ALA A 163 9.27 6.07 14.60
C ALA A 163 10.13 7.34 14.31
N ALA A 164 10.37 7.61 13.03
CA ALA A 164 11.18 8.74 12.54
C ALA A 164 10.36 10.00 12.31
N ASP A 165 9.04 9.94 12.57
CA ASP A 165 8.09 11.03 12.32
C ASP A 165 8.18 11.54 10.87
N LYS A 166 8.04 10.63 9.94
CA LYS A 166 8.07 10.88 8.48
C LYS A 166 6.97 10.09 7.78
N THR A 167 6.64 10.51 6.57
CA THR A 167 5.74 9.78 5.68
C THR A 167 6.45 9.50 4.37
N SER A 168 6.36 8.26 3.89
CA SER A 168 6.88 7.85 2.58
C SER A 168 5.84 6.99 1.86
N ILE A 169 5.53 7.35 0.61
CA ILE A 169 4.61 6.61 -0.25
C ILE A 169 5.35 6.37 -1.57
N GLY A 170 5.67 5.12 -1.87
CA GLY A 170 6.24 4.73 -3.16
C GLY A 170 5.22 4.78 -4.26
N ASP A 171 4.02 4.25 -4.01
CA ASP A 171 2.89 4.42 -4.92
C ASP A 171 1.56 4.16 -4.20
N ILE A 172 0.50 4.80 -4.66
CA ILE A 172 -0.87 4.62 -4.16
C ILE A 172 -1.87 4.67 -5.31
N GLY A 173 -2.88 3.83 -5.24
CA GLY A 173 -3.98 3.82 -6.20
C GLY A 173 -5.29 3.40 -5.55
N VAL A 174 -6.40 3.54 -6.28
CA VAL A 174 -7.71 3.05 -5.85
C VAL A 174 -8.12 1.82 -6.64
N LEU A 175 -8.84 0.92 -5.98
CA LEU A 175 -9.44 -0.25 -6.59
C LEU A 175 -10.87 0.12 -7.02
N LEU A 176 -11.11 0.12 -8.31
CA LEU A 176 -12.42 0.40 -8.88
C LEU A 176 -13.28 -0.88 -8.92
N LYS A 177 -14.60 -0.69 -8.93
CA LYS A 177 -15.57 -1.79 -9.07
C LYS A 177 -15.64 -2.27 -10.51
#